data_04f163d2df1e1b2bab0ce5d41d49ced8
#
_entry.id   04f163d2df1e1b2bab0ce5d41d49ced8
#
_cell.length_a   1.000
_cell.length_b   1.000
_cell.length_c   1.000
_cell.angle_alpha   90.00
_cell.angle_beta   90.00
_cell.angle_gamma   90.00
#
_symmetry.space_group_name_H-M   'P 1'
#
loop_
_entity.id
_entity.type
_entity.pdbx_description
1 polymer ?
#
loop_
_entity_poly.entity_id
_entity_poly.type
_entity_poly.pdbx_seq_one_letter_code
_entity_poly.pdbx_strand_id
1 'polypeptide(L)'
;LKRALADYASDDGGLMPVKDVDKLLGQLHEAIDLTKTFCMSHDVDLNKVVEDGDTFKNLSLFEDYANTIVGNDDVKNEFAVMANTVDGLYESLRPDIFKMDFEPAYKDAILYLKGIIDGKIRPEKIEAAQARINELLDQSVITAADARKYTITEAGKELDLSKLDIDELRSQFKRMKNKNLEIANLRKYIEEKLQKMLRRNITRTKFAERFRNIIDEYNAGGSQNDDFYEKLLKLMEELRTEEERHIKEELSEAELELFDLLRKEQLTADEEKHVKLAAKELYNTLTEKRNELFIVGWQNDPQPKERVKGEIVYILNKFLPESYDREVFLRKSTLVFDHIVDQAMTGYNWVA
;
A
#
# COMPACT_ATOMS: atom_id res chain seq x y z
N LEU A 1 -15.42 22.07 -5.15
CA LEU A 1 -16.79 21.88 -4.66
C LEU A 1 -17.11 22.82 -3.49
N LYS A 2 -16.33 22.83 -2.37
CA LYS A 2 -16.58 23.73 -1.22
C LYS A 2 -16.55 25.23 -1.57
N ARG A 3 -15.68 25.67 -2.50
CA ARG A 3 -15.64 27.06 -2.99
C ARG A 3 -16.84 27.40 -3.88
N ALA A 4 -17.24 26.50 -4.80
CA ALA A 4 -18.42 26.68 -5.63
C ALA A 4 -19.73 26.76 -4.80
N LEU A 5 -19.80 25.99 -3.68
CA LEU A 5 -20.91 26.04 -2.74
C LEU A 5 -20.92 27.34 -1.90
N ALA A 6 -19.75 27.90 -1.58
CA ALA A 6 -19.62 29.16 -0.86
C ALA A 6 -19.98 30.37 -1.73
N ASP A 7 -19.62 30.36 -3.01
CA ASP A 7 -19.96 31.44 -3.97
C ASP A 7 -21.47 31.45 -4.30
N TYR A 8 -22.14 30.30 -4.26
CA TYR A 8 -23.61 30.18 -4.44
C TYR A 8 -24.40 30.65 -3.20
N ALA A 9 -23.83 30.50 -2.01
CA ALA A 9 -24.49 30.90 -0.76
C ALA A 9 -24.42 32.41 -0.49
N SER A 10 -23.66 33.18 -1.26
CA SER A 10 -23.46 34.62 -1.02
C SER A 10 -24.38 35.54 -1.81
N ASP A 11 -25.16 35.05 -2.79
CA ASP A 11 -25.85 35.94 -3.74
C ASP A 11 -27.40 35.96 -3.64
N ASP A 12 -28.04 35.02 -2.91
CA ASP A 12 -29.50 35.08 -2.70
C ASP A 12 -29.90 34.57 -1.30
N GLY A 13 -30.23 35.51 -0.46
CA GLY A 13 -31.17 35.45 0.67
C GLY A 13 -31.51 34.11 1.33
N GLY A 14 -30.54 33.29 1.74
CA GLY A 14 -30.79 32.26 2.75
C GLY A 14 -31.52 30.98 2.30
N LEU A 15 -31.65 30.72 1.01
CA LEU A 15 -32.15 29.43 0.51
C LEU A 15 -30.96 28.47 0.35
N MET A 16 -31.00 27.35 1.07
CA MET A 16 -30.07 26.22 0.80
C MET A 16 -30.13 25.90 -0.70
N PRO A 17 -28.96 25.71 -1.37
CA PRO A 17 -28.95 25.31 -2.77
C PRO A 17 -29.77 24.02 -2.93
N VAL A 18 -30.90 24.12 -3.61
CA VAL A 18 -31.72 22.98 -3.96
C VAL A 18 -30.88 22.12 -4.91
N LYS A 19 -30.53 20.90 -4.50
CA LYS A 19 -29.92 19.94 -5.40
C LYS A 19 -30.83 19.77 -6.60
N ASP A 20 -30.32 20.04 -7.80
CA ASP A 20 -31.00 19.69 -9.03
C ASP A 20 -30.85 18.16 -9.22
N VAL A 21 -31.76 17.43 -8.59
CA VAL A 21 -31.73 15.97 -8.49
C VAL A 21 -31.88 15.32 -9.86
N ASP A 22 -32.69 15.93 -10.74
CA ASP A 22 -32.90 15.43 -12.11
C ASP A 22 -31.64 15.60 -12.96
N LYS A 23 -30.95 16.72 -12.81
CA LYS A 23 -29.65 16.93 -13.46
C LYS A 23 -28.59 15.95 -12.97
N LEU A 24 -28.52 15.71 -11.66
CA LEU A 24 -27.57 14.74 -11.08
C LEU A 24 -27.88 13.31 -11.55
N LEU A 25 -29.17 12.94 -11.68
CA LEU A 25 -29.56 11.65 -12.24
C LEU A 25 -29.15 11.51 -13.70
N GLY A 26 -29.32 12.56 -14.50
CA GLY A 26 -28.83 12.59 -15.87
C GLY A 26 -27.30 12.40 -15.96
N GLN A 27 -26.55 13.06 -15.07
CA GLN A 27 -25.09 12.90 -14.98
C GLN A 27 -24.69 11.49 -14.53
N LEU A 28 -25.45 10.85 -13.65
CA LEU A 28 -25.21 9.44 -13.25
C LEU A 28 -25.42 8.49 -14.42
N HIS A 29 -26.47 8.65 -15.20
CA HIS A 29 -26.71 7.84 -16.41
C HIS A 29 -25.59 8.03 -17.42
N GLU A 30 -25.20 9.27 -17.69
CA GLU A 30 -24.07 9.57 -18.60
C GLU A 30 -22.77 8.94 -18.13
N ALA A 31 -22.44 9.02 -16.83
CA ALA A 31 -21.24 8.40 -16.27
C ALA A 31 -21.26 6.86 -16.39
N ILE A 32 -22.41 6.23 -16.19
CA ILE A 32 -22.59 4.78 -16.39
C ILE A 32 -22.37 4.43 -17.87
N ASP A 33 -22.98 5.16 -18.79
CA ASP A 33 -22.86 4.88 -20.24
C ASP A 33 -21.42 5.10 -20.75
N LEU A 34 -20.75 6.14 -20.28
CA LEU A 34 -19.33 6.36 -20.57
C LEU A 34 -18.47 5.20 -20.06
N THR A 35 -18.72 4.76 -18.82
CA THR A 35 -17.99 3.61 -18.24
C THR A 35 -18.26 2.31 -19.01
N LYS A 36 -19.49 2.05 -19.43
CA LYS A 36 -19.84 0.89 -20.30
C LYS A 36 -19.10 0.94 -21.63
N THR A 37 -19.09 2.12 -22.27
CA THR A 37 -18.40 2.32 -23.55
C THR A 37 -16.90 2.11 -23.42
N PHE A 38 -16.31 2.64 -22.36
CA PHE A 38 -14.90 2.42 -22.04
C PHE A 38 -14.61 0.94 -21.81
N CYS A 39 -15.40 0.25 -20.99
CA CYS A 39 -15.26 -1.19 -20.74
C CYS A 39 -15.34 -1.99 -22.05
N MET A 40 -16.31 -1.69 -22.91
CA MET A 40 -16.48 -2.36 -24.21
C MET A 40 -15.27 -2.16 -25.11
N SER A 41 -14.64 -0.99 -25.12
CA SER A 41 -13.44 -0.72 -25.92
C SER A 41 -12.20 -1.51 -25.47
N HIS A 42 -12.28 -2.10 -24.27
CA HIS A 42 -11.25 -2.96 -23.66
C HIS A 42 -11.70 -4.42 -23.52
N ASP A 43 -12.59 -4.91 -24.36
CA ASP A 43 -13.10 -6.28 -24.34
C ASP A 43 -13.85 -6.68 -23.05
N VAL A 44 -14.37 -5.71 -22.31
CA VAL A 44 -15.15 -5.88 -21.08
C VAL A 44 -16.61 -5.53 -21.34
N ASP A 45 -17.43 -6.54 -21.63
CA ASP A 45 -18.85 -6.38 -21.95
C ASP A 45 -19.74 -6.54 -20.72
N LEU A 46 -20.05 -5.42 -20.06
CA LEU A 46 -20.89 -5.40 -18.88
C LEU A 46 -22.36 -5.85 -19.14
N ASN A 47 -22.84 -5.83 -20.39
CA ASN A 47 -24.18 -6.32 -20.70
C ASN A 47 -24.29 -7.83 -20.40
N LYS A 48 -23.24 -8.60 -20.69
CA LYS A 48 -23.22 -10.04 -20.43
C LYS A 48 -23.39 -10.40 -18.97
N VAL A 49 -22.95 -9.55 -18.03
CA VAL A 49 -23.09 -9.79 -16.59
C VAL A 49 -24.40 -9.24 -16.03
N VAL A 50 -25.03 -8.27 -16.69
CA VAL A 50 -26.30 -7.67 -16.26
C VAL A 50 -27.49 -8.47 -16.80
N GLU A 51 -27.44 -8.96 -18.05
CA GLU A 51 -28.55 -9.62 -18.73
C GLU A 51 -28.73 -11.10 -18.32
N ASP A 52 -27.68 -11.80 -17.93
CA ASP A 52 -27.71 -13.27 -17.71
C ASP A 52 -28.33 -13.68 -16.36
N GLY A 53 -28.63 -12.75 -15.44
CA GLY A 53 -29.35 -12.99 -14.19
C GLY A 53 -28.76 -14.07 -13.24
N ASP A 54 -27.78 -14.85 -13.69
CA ASP A 54 -27.09 -15.90 -12.92
C ASP A 54 -25.82 -15.34 -12.28
N THR A 55 -25.94 -14.93 -11.03
CA THR A 55 -24.88 -14.31 -10.25
C THR A 55 -23.59 -15.16 -10.23
N PHE A 56 -23.68 -16.49 -10.31
CA PHE A 56 -22.52 -17.38 -10.21
C PHE A 56 -21.75 -17.57 -11.50
N LYS A 57 -22.42 -17.67 -12.65
CA LYS A 57 -21.75 -17.64 -13.95
C LYS A 57 -21.00 -16.32 -14.15
N ASN A 58 -21.54 -15.25 -13.60
CA ASN A 58 -21.00 -13.93 -13.70
C ASN A 58 -19.72 -13.71 -12.87
N LEU A 59 -19.48 -14.48 -11.78
CA LEU A 59 -18.28 -14.33 -10.95
C LEU A 59 -16.99 -14.60 -11.74
N SER A 60 -16.95 -15.71 -12.51
CA SER A 60 -15.78 -16.03 -13.36
C SER A 60 -15.57 -14.97 -14.45
N LEU A 61 -16.66 -14.42 -15.01
CA LEU A 61 -16.60 -13.38 -16.02
C LEU A 61 -16.08 -12.05 -15.43
N PHE A 62 -16.50 -11.69 -14.23
CA PHE A 62 -15.96 -10.53 -13.53
C PHE A 62 -14.45 -10.66 -13.23
N GLU A 63 -13.97 -11.86 -12.87
CA GLU A 63 -12.53 -12.11 -12.71
C GLU A 63 -11.76 -11.93 -14.02
N ASP A 64 -12.28 -12.47 -15.13
CA ASP A 64 -11.68 -12.31 -16.45
C ASP A 64 -11.65 -10.80 -16.85
N TYR A 65 -12.70 -10.05 -16.58
CA TYR A 65 -12.78 -8.62 -16.84
C TYR A 65 -11.81 -7.81 -15.95
N ALA A 66 -11.74 -8.14 -14.67
CA ALA A 66 -10.76 -7.52 -13.76
C ALA A 66 -9.33 -7.80 -14.23
N ASN A 67 -9.02 -9.05 -14.62
CA ASN A 67 -7.72 -9.43 -15.16
C ASN A 67 -7.36 -8.66 -16.44
N THR A 68 -8.33 -8.40 -17.30
CA THR A 68 -8.15 -7.59 -18.52
C THR A 68 -7.80 -6.14 -18.16
N ILE A 69 -8.57 -5.51 -17.28
CA ILE A 69 -8.37 -4.10 -16.88
C ILE A 69 -7.05 -3.89 -16.15
N VAL A 70 -6.66 -4.79 -15.22
CA VAL A 70 -5.40 -4.64 -14.47
C VAL A 70 -4.16 -4.99 -15.29
N GLY A 71 -4.32 -5.53 -16.46
CA GLY A 71 -3.22 -5.83 -17.40
C GLY A 71 -2.52 -4.58 -17.94
N ASN A 72 -3.13 -3.41 -17.81
CA ASN A 72 -2.56 -2.12 -18.21
C ASN A 72 -2.87 -1.06 -17.11
N ASP A 73 -1.83 -0.40 -16.61
CA ASP A 73 -1.97 0.57 -15.51
C ASP A 73 -2.79 1.80 -15.93
N ASP A 74 -2.69 2.27 -17.17
CA ASP A 74 -3.46 3.41 -17.66
C ASP A 74 -4.95 3.06 -17.74
N VAL A 75 -5.29 1.90 -18.29
CA VAL A 75 -6.67 1.38 -18.36
C VAL A 75 -7.25 1.21 -16.95
N LYS A 76 -6.46 0.65 -16.03
CA LYS A 76 -6.86 0.48 -14.63
C LYS A 76 -7.16 1.82 -13.96
N ASN A 77 -6.28 2.81 -14.13
CA ASN A 77 -6.44 4.13 -13.52
C ASN A 77 -7.65 4.87 -14.11
N GLU A 78 -7.85 4.82 -15.42
CA GLU A 78 -9.00 5.44 -16.09
C GLU A 78 -10.31 4.80 -15.65
N PHE A 79 -10.38 3.47 -15.61
CA PHE A 79 -11.52 2.75 -15.06
C PHE A 79 -11.82 3.15 -13.60
N ALA A 80 -10.78 3.27 -12.76
CA ALA A 80 -10.94 3.66 -11.35
C ALA A 80 -11.54 5.06 -11.21
N VAL A 81 -11.13 6.01 -12.04
CA VAL A 81 -11.71 7.37 -12.07
C VAL A 81 -13.18 7.33 -12.46
N MET A 82 -13.53 6.59 -13.53
CA MET A 82 -14.92 6.45 -13.99
C MET A 82 -15.81 5.78 -12.94
N ALA A 83 -15.37 4.67 -12.36
CA ALA A 83 -16.10 3.96 -11.32
C ALA A 83 -16.30 4.80 -10.05
N ASN A 84 -15.29 5.59 -9.64
CA ASN A 84 -15.41 6.53 -8.53
C ASN A 84 -16.41 7.66 -8.84
N THR A 85 -16.49 8.11 -10.09
CA THR A 85 -17.45 9.11 -10.53
C THR A 85 -18.87 8.58 -10.43
N VAL A 86 -19.12 7.35 -10.89
CA VAL A 86 -20.41 6.67 -10.77
C VAL A 86 -20.82 6.54 -9.29
N ASP A 87 -19.91 6.07 -8.43
CA ASP A 87 -20.14 5.92 -6.99
C ASP A 87 -20.47 7.27 -6.33
N GLY A 88 -19.65 8.29 -6.59
CA GLY A 88 -19.83 9.63 -6.03
C GLY A 88 -21.14 10.30 -6.44
N LEU A 89 -21.57 10.14 -7.69
CA LEU A 89 -22.84 10.67 -8.17
C LEU A 89 -24.03 9.92 -7.52
N TYR A 90 -23.94 8.59 -7.43
CA TYR A 90 -24.97 7.77 -6.75
C TYR A 90 -25.10 8.14 -5.28
N GLU A 91 -24.01 8.22 -4.53
CA GLU A 91 -24.02 8.63 -3.13
C GLU A 91 -24.54 10.08 -2.95
N SER A 92 -24.27 10.97 -3.90
CA SER A 92 -24.78 12.34 -3.88
C SER A 92 -26.29 12.41 -4.10
N LEU A 93 -26.89 11.42 -4.75
CA LEU A 93 -28.34 11.33 -4.98
C LEU A 93 -29.10 10.69 -3.81
N ARG A 94 -28.41 10.07 -2.86
CA ARG A 94 -29.08 9.52 -1.66
C ARG A 94 -29.66 10.63 -0.76
N PRO A 95 -30.83 10.41 -0.15
CA PRO A 95 -31.71 9.25 -0.29
C PRO A 95 -32.72 9.35 -1.45
N ASP A 96 -32.71 10.44 -2.23
CA ASP A 96 -33.74 10.76 -3.22
C ASP A 96 -33.80 9.73 -4.35
N ILE A 97 -32.65 9.09 -4.71
CA ILE A 97 -32.58 8.08 -5.76
C ILE A 97 -33.50 6.88 -5.54
N PHE A 98 -33.85 6.55 -4.27
CA PHE A 98 -34.78 5.46 -3.96
C PHE A 98 -36.24 5.74 -4.34
N LYS A 99 -36.56 6.99 -4.69
CA LYS A 99 -37.88 7.42 -5.15
C LYS A 99 -37.91 7.66 -6.66
N MET A 100 -36.78 7.52 -7.32
CA MET A 100 -36.59 7.78 -8.74
C MET A 100 -36.65 6.48 -9.55
N ASP A 101 -36.94 6.60 -10.82
CA ASP A 101 -36.83 5.49 -11.78
C ASP A 101 -35.39 5.28 -12.17
N PHE A 102 -34.66 4.52 -11.34
CA PHE A 102 -33.25 4.20 -11.53
C PHE A 102 -32.99 2.71 -11.39
N GLU A 103 -32.45 2.10 -12.46
CA GLU A 103 -32.07 0.69 -12.44
C GLU A 103 -30.62 0.53 -12.01
N PRO A 104 -30.34 -0.10 -10.85
CA PRO A 104 -28.98 -0.12 -10.27
C PRO A 104 -28.03 -1.15 -10.90
N ALA A 105 -28.50 -2.05 -11.77
CA ALA A 105 -27.75 -3.22 -12.23
C ALA A 105 -26.36 -2.88 -12.80
N TYR A 106 -26.27 -1.89 -13.66
CA TYR A 106 -24.98 -1.48 -14.24
C TYR A 106 -24.08 -0.78 -13.22
N LYS A 107 -24.64 0.08 -12.36
CA LYS A 107 -23.89 0.70 -11.26
C LYS A 107 -23.31 -0.39 -10.35
N ASP A 108 -24.10 -1.38 -9.97
CA ASP A 108 -23.65 -2.48 -9.12
C ASP A 108 -22.58 -3.32 -9.81
N ALA A 109 -22.70 -3.61 -11.10
CA ALA A 109 -21.70 -4.32 -11.88
C ALA A 109 -20.36 -3.55 -11.92
N ILE A 110 -20.38 -2.24 -12.18
CA ILE A 110 -19.20 -1.38 -12.21
C ILE A 110 -18.51 -1.35 -10.84
N LEU A 111 -19.26 -1.17 -9.76
CA LEU A 111 -18.71 -1.10 -8.41
C LEU A 111 -18.21 -2.47 -7.92
N TYR A 112 -18.86 -3.55 -8.33
CA TYR A 112 -18.39 -4.90 -8.03
C TYR A 112 -17.06 -5.19 -8.73
N LEU A 113 -16.96 -4.87 -10.02
CA LEU A 113 -15.71 -5.00 -10.80
C LEU A 113 -14.57 -4.17 -10.17
N LYS A 114 -14.87 -2.93 -9.79
CA LYS A 114 -13.93 -2.09 -9.04
C LYS A 114 -13.50 -2.72 -7.72
N GLY A 115 -14.42 -3.34 -6.99
CA GLY A 115 -14.13 -4.03 -5.74
C GLY A 115 -13.13 -5.19 -5.91
N ILE A 116 -13.22 -5.94 -7.01
CA ILE A 116 -12.25 -6.99 -7.35
C ILE A 116 -10.88 -6.37 -7.67
N ILE A 117 -10.84 -5.36 -8.54
CA ILE A 117 -9.62 -4.66 -8.96
C ILE A 117 -8.89 -4.04 -7.75
N ASP A 118 -9.63 -3.46 -6.81
CA ASP A 118 -9.09 -2.89 -5.58
C ASP A 118 -8.66 -3.96 -4.54
N GLY A 119 -8.92 -5.25 -4.81
CA GLY A 119 -8.67 -6.36 -3.90
C GLY A 119 -9.60 -6.39 -2.66
N LYS A 120 -10.73 -5.67 -2.71
CA LYS A 120 -11.74 -5.63 -1.64
C LYS A 120 -12.73 -6.80 -1.73
N ILE A 121 -12.97 -7.31 -2.93
CA ILE A 121 -13.86 -8.44 -3.23
C ILE A 121 -13.03 -9.56 -3.85
N ARG A 122 -13.27 -10.80 -3.39
CA ARG A 122 -12.60 -12.01 -3.91
C ARG A 122 -13.67 -13.00 -4.33
N PRO A 123 -13.92 -13.16 -5.63
CA PRO A 123 -14.91 -14.09 -6.16
C PRO A 123 -14.70 -15.53 -5.67
N GLU A 124 -13.46 -15.99 -5.65
CA GLU A 124 -13.08 -17.35 -5.19
C GLU A 124 -13.56 -17.66 -3.76
N LYS A 125 -13.57 -16.67 -2.86
CA LYS A 125 -14.08 -16.87 -1.48
C LYS A 125 -15.60 -17.00 -1.45
N ILE A 126 -16.31 -16.38 -2.39
CA ILE A 126 -17.76 -16.47 -2.51
C ILE A 126 -18.13 -17.83 -3.09
N GLU A 127 -17.45 -18.31 -4.13
CA GLU A 127 -17.63 -19.66 -4.68
C GLU A 127 -17.31 -20.74 -3.65
N ALA A 128 -16.20 -20.61 -2.91
CA ALA A 128 -15.83 -21.54 -1.86
C ALA A 128 -16.84 -21.51 -0.68
N ALA A 129 -17.38 -20.34 -0.34
CA ALA A 129 -18.43 -20.22 0.68
C ALA A 129 -19.74 -20.86 0.19
N GLN A 130 -20.11 -20.64 -1.07
CA GLN A 130 -21.31 -21.22 -1.67
C GLN A 130 -21.19 -22.73 -1.87
N ALA A 131 -20.02 -23.22 -2.32
CA ALA A 131 -19.74 -24.64 -2.38
C ALA A 131 -19.85 -25.30 -0.99
N ARG A 132 -19.34 -24.64 0.07
CA ARG A 132 -19.51 -25.10 1.45
C ARG A 132 -20.96 -25.06 1.92
N ILE A 133 -21.74 -24.03 1.57
CA ILE A 133 -23.16 -23.96 1.90
C ILE A 133 -23.92 -25.07 1.18
N ASN A 134 -23.66 -25.31 -0.09
CA ASN A 134 -24.26 -26.39 -0.87
C ASN A 134 -23.83 -27.77 -0.35
N GLU A 135 -22.55 -27.92 0.05
CA GLU A 135 -22.03 -29.14 0.67
C GLU A 135 -22.58 -29.37 2.08
N LEU A 136 -22.82 -28.32 2.86
CA LEU A 136 -23.50 -28.39 4.15
C LEU A 136 -24.99 -28.70 4.02
N LEU A 137 -25.60 -28.34 2.89
CA LEU A 137 -26.98 -28.68 2.57
C LEU A 137 -27.11 -30.12 2.05
N ASP A 138 -26.06 -30.65 1.41
CA ASP A 138 -26.07 -32.00 0.83
C ASP A 138 -25.46 -33.10 1.70
N GLN A 139 -24.63 -32.76 2.71
CA GLN A 139 -24.06 -33.82 3.57
C GLN A 139 -23.56 -33.39 4.95
N SER A 140 -23.93 -34.17 5.94
CA SER A 140 -23.12 -34.48 7.11
C SER A 140 -21.84 -35.27 6.71
N VAL A 141 -20.65 -34.76 7.14
CA VAL A 141 -19.31 -35.39 7.09
C VAL A 141 -18.46 -35.03 5.86
N ILE A 142 -17.41 -34.21 6.08
CA ILE A 142 -15.99 -34.49 5.80
C ILE A 142 -15.08 -33.37 6.33
N THR A 143 -13.91 -33.77 6.76
CA THR A 143 -12.87 -33.11 7.55
C THR A 143 -12.12 -31.96 6.86
N ALA A 144 -11.77 -30.97 7.68
CA ALA A 144 -11.01 -29.76 7.37
C ALA A 144 -9.51 -30.01 7.06
N ALA A 145 -9.16 -30.47 5.85
CA ALA A 145 -7.75 -30.61 5.45
C ALA A 145 -7.33 -29.90 4.16
N ASP A 146 -8.24 -29.40 3.31
CA ASP A 146 -7.85 -28.93 1.97
C ASP A 146 -8.15 -27.44 1.65
N ALA A 147 -8.33 -26.59 2.63
CA ALA A 147 -8.67 -25.18 2.39
C ALA A 147 -7.53 -24.21 2.74
N ARG A 148 -6.31 -24.44 2.26
CA ARG A 148 -5.25 -23.45 2.29
C ARG A 148 -4.79 -23.10 0.88
N LYS A 149 -5.66 -22.45 0.09
CA LYS A 149 -5.21 -21.63 -1.00
C LYS A 149 -4.67 -20.33 -0.40
N TYR A 150 -3.36 -20.15 -0.43
CA TYR A 150 -2.71 -18.91 -0.02
C TYR A 150 -2.97 -17.85 -1.07
N THR A 151 -3.85 -16.92 -0.79
CA THR A 151 -3.95 -15.66 -1.53
C THR A 151 -3.20 -14.59 -0.75
N ILE A 152 -2.32 -13.85 -1.42
CA ILE A 152 -1.34 -12.90 -0.84
C ILE A 152 -1.98 -11.75 -0.04
N THR A 153 -3.25 -11.49 -0.21
CA THR A 153 -3.93 -10.40 0.49
C THR A 153 -5.15 -10.89 1.26
N GLU A 154 -5.03 -11.10 2.56
CA GLU A 154 -6.18 -11.02 3.46
C GLU A 154 -6.42 -9.54 3.80
N ALA A 155 -7.55 -8.99 3.37
CA ALA A 155 -7.92 -7.62 3.73
C ALA A 155 -7.91 -7.48 5.26
N GLY A 156 -6.99 -6.66 5.79
CA GLY A 156 -6.93 -6.30 7.21
C GLY A 156 -6.06 -7.17 8.12
N LYS A 157 -5.40 -8.23 7.63
CA LYS A 157 -4.37 -8.95 8.41
C LYS A 157 -2.98 -8.65 7.87
N GLU A 158 -2.05 -8.29 8.74
CA GLU A 158 -0.63 -8.26 8.40
C GLU A 158 -0.19 -9.66 8.01
N LEU A 159 0.14 -9.83 6.73
CA LEU A 159 0.78 -11.06 6.28
C LEU A 159 2.25 -11.02 6.71
N ASP A 160 2.60 -11.96 7.55
CA ASP A 160 3.97 -12.19 7.97
C ASP A 160 4.74 -12.84 6.82
N LEU A 161 5.71 -12.11 6.25
CA LEU A 161 6.56 -12.61 5.16
C LEU A 161 7.26 -13.92 5.51
N SER A 162 7.55 -14.16 6.80
CA SER A 162 8.23 -15.38 7.26
C SER A 162 7.40 -16.64 7.01
N LYS A 163 6.09 -16.50 6.83
CA LYS A 163 5.14 -17.61 6.64
C LYS A 163 4.75 -17.85 5.19
N LEU A 164 5.19 -17.00 4.25
CA LEU A 164 4.90 -17.17 2.82
C LEU A 164 5.88 -18.19 2.20
N ASP A 165 5.32 -19.21 1.59
CA ASP A 165 6.10 -20.16 0.78
C ASP A 165 6.20 -19.62 -0.66
N ILE A 166 7.38 -19.09 -1.00
CA ILE A 166 7.64 -18.47 -2.30
C ILE A 166 7.64 -19.51 -3.42
N ASP A 167 8.09 -20.73 -3.16
CA ASP A 167 8.08 -21.79 -4.16
C ASP A 167 6.65 -22.27 -4.45
N GLU A 168 5.80 -22.26 -3.44
CA GLU A 168 4.38 -22.53 -3.63
C GLU A 168 3.71 -21.41 -4.46
N LEU A 169 3.95 -20.14 -4.15
CA LEU A 169 3.45 -18.99 -4.94
C LEU A 169 3.89 -19.09 -6.41
N ARG A 170 5.16 -19.41 -6.65
CA ARG A 170 5.72 -19.63 -8.00
C ARG A 170 5.01 -20.76 -8.74
N SER A 171 4.74 -21.86 -8.05
CA SER A 171 4.06 -23.04 -8.60
C SER A 171 2.59 -22.74 -8.92
N GLN A 172 1.90 -22.02 -8.04
CA GLN A 172 0.50 -21.62 -8.21
C GLN A 172 0.34 -20.65 -9.38
N PHE A 173 1.18 -19.61 -9.46
CA PHE A 173 1.15 -18.62 -10.54
C PHE A 173 1.23 -19.24 -11.94
N LYS A 174 2.08 -20.26 -12.11
CA LYS A 174 2.20 -20.98 -13.41
C LYS A 174 0.89 -21.63 -13.86
N ARG A 175 0.03 -22.01 -12.90
CA ARG A 175 -1.25 -22.69 -13.16
C ARG A 175 -2.45 -21.74 -13.21
N MET A 176 -2.27 -20.48 -12.81
CA MET A 176 -3.35 -19.50 -12.76
C MET A 176 -3.77 -19.05 -14.15
N LYS A 177 -5.08 -18.91 -14.35
CA LYS A 177 -5.68 -18.32 -15.56
C LYS A 177 -5.52 -16.79 -15.55
N ASN A 178 -5.78 -16.16 -14.41
CA ASN A 178 -5.87 -14.71 -14.26
C ASN A 178 -4.56 -14.12 -13.71
N LYS A 179 -3.46 -14.28 -14.47
CA LYS A 179 -2.10 -13.88 -14.05
C LYS A 179 -1.95 -12.39 -13.74
N ASN A 180 -2.63 -11.51 -14.48
CA ASN A 180 -2.54 -10.06 -14.27
C ASN A 180 -3.13 -9.65 -12.90
N LEU A 181 -4.19 -10.31 -12.47
CA LEU A 181 -4.81 -10.06 -11.17
C LEU A 181 -3.85 -10.43 -10.02
N GLU A 182 -3.18 -11.57 -10.13
CA GLU A 182 -2.21 -12.03 -9.14
C GLU A 182 -0.97 -11.11 -9.09
N ILE A 183 -0.49 -10.69 -10.25
CA ILE A 183 0.57 -9.66 -10.35
C ILE A 183 0.14 -8.37 -9.64
N ALA A 184 -1.09 -7.89 -9.88
CA ALA A 184 -1.58 -6.68 -9.24
C ALA A 184 -1.67 -6.81 -7.71
N ASN A 185 -2.09 -7.98 -7.22
CA ASN A 185 -2.14 -8.29 -5.79
C ASN A 185 -0.75 -8.30 -5.17
N LEU A 186 0.22 -8.97 -5.81
CA LEU A 186 1.61 -9.02 -5.33
C LEU A 186 2.27 -7.64 -5.34
N ARG A 187 2.05 -6.84 -6.40
CA ARG A 187 2.53 -5.45 -6.47
C ARG A 187 2.02 -4.62 -5.30
N LYS A 188 0.71 -4.66 -5.05
CA LYS A 188 0.07 -3.93 -3.94
C LYS A 188 0.64 -4.36 -2.59
N TYR A 189 0.81 -5.65 -2.38
CA TYR A 189 1.39 -6.19 -1.16
C TYR A 189 2.83 -5.68 -0.94
N ILE A 190 3.69 -5.75 -1.97
CA ILE A 190 5.08 -5.26 -1.90
C ILE A 190 5.10 -3.75 -1.63
N GLU A 191 4.23 -2.98 -2.27
CA GLU A 191 4.14 -1.53 -2.08
C GLU A 191 3.78 -1.16 -0.64
N GLU A 192 2.73 -1.78 -0.08
CA GLU A 192 2.33 -1.57 1.32
C GLU A 192 3.44 -1.97 2.29
N LYS A 193 4.15 -3.06 2.00
CA LYS A 193 5.28 -3.54 2.80
C LYS A 193 6.45 -2.56 2.74
N LEU A 194 6.82 -2.10 1.56
CA LEU A 194 7.87 -1.10 1.38
C LEU A 194 7.57 0.19 2.12
N GLN A 195 6.33 0.68 2.07
CA GLN A 195 5.92 1.87 2.82
C GLN A 195 6.12 1.69 4.32
N LYS A 196 5.74 0.54 4.88
CA LYS A 196 5.95 0.23 6.30
C LYS A 196 7.44 0.14 6.65
N MET A 197 8.24 -0.52 5.80
CA MET A 197 9.68 -0.67 6.01
C MET A 197 10.42 0.68 5.92
N LEU A 198 10.05 1.56 4.99
CA LEU A 198 10.62 2.89 4.85
C LEU A 198 10.29 3.81 6.02
N ARG A 199 9.08 3.68 6.60
CA ARG A 199 8.72 4.41 7.82
C ARG A 199 9.58 4.00 9.03
N ARG A 200 10.00 2.73 9.08
CA ARG A 200 10.84 2.20 10.16
C ARG A 200 12.33 2.48 9.95
N ASN A 201 12.77 2.51 8.71
CA ASN A 201 14.18 2.77 8.37
C ASN A 201 14.31 3.40 6.98
N ILE A 202 14.58 4.70 6.95
CA ILE A 202 14.67 5.49 5.71
C ILE A 202 15.80 5.02 4.78
N THR A 203 16.82 4.36 5.29
CA THR A 203 17.95 3.88 4.48
C THR A 203 17.55 2.76 3.51
N ARG A 204 16.34 2.22 3.65
CA ARG A 204 15.76 1.16 2.78
C ARG A 204 15.24 1.68 1.43
N THR A 205 15.50 2.93 1.07
CA THR A 205 15.10 3.56 -0.21
C THR A 205 15.52 2.77 -1.45
N LYS A 206 16.67 2.06 -1.41
CA LYS A 206 17.14 1.19 -2.48
C LYS A 206 16.11 0.11 -2.92
N PHE A 207 15.30 -0.38 -1.99
CA PHE A 207 14.25 -1.37 -2.32
C PHE A 207 13.08 -0.71 -3.04
N ALA A 208 12.72 0.52 -2.66
CA ALA A 208 11.66 1.27 -3.34
C ALA A 208 12.08 1.66 -4.76
N GLU A 209 13.34 2.08 -4.96
CA GLU A 209 13.91 2.36 -6.28
C GLU A 209 13.91 1.09 -7.16
N ARG A 210 14.33 -0.04 -6.59
CA ARG A 210 14.33 -1.32 -7.31
C ARG A 210 12.92 -1.76 -7.68
N PHE A 211 11.95 -1.63 -6.78
CA PHE A 211 10.55 -1.91 -7.08
C PHE A 211 10.04 -1.04 -8.23
N ARG A 212 10.31 0.27 -8.20
CA ARG A 212 9.95 1.19 -9.27
C ARG A 212 10.55 0.75 -10.61
N ASN A 213 11.86 0.44 -10.64
CA ASN A 213 12.52 -0.01 -11.87
C ASN A 213 11.90 -1.29 -12.45
N ILE A 214 11.49 -2.24 -11.59
CA ILE A 214 10.79 -3.46 -12.01
C ILE A 214 9.44 -3.12 -12.65
N ILE A 215 8.69 -2.18 -12.06
CA ILE A 215 7.40 -1.72 -12.59
C ILE A 215 7.58 -1.00 -13.93
N ASP A 216 8.53 -0.06 -14.01
CA ASP A 216 8.79 0.74 -15.21
C ASP A 216 9.22 -0.16 -16.40
N GLU A 217 10.05 -1.17 -16.15
CA GLU A 217 10.46 -2.15 -17.15
C GLU A 217 9.25 -2.95 -17.69
N TYR A 218 8.36 -3.38 -16.79
CA TYR A 218 7.15 -4.09 -17.21
C TYR A 218 6.21 -3.21 -18.02
N ASN A 219 5.94 -1.98 -17.56
CA ASN A 219 5.07 -1.03 -18.27
C ASN A 219 5.62 -0.62 -19.64
N ALA A 220 6.94 -0.61 -19.80
CA ALA A 220 7.59 -0.38 -21.09
C ALA A 220 7.53 -1.60 -22.05
N GLY A 221 6.89 -2.70 -21.65
CA GLY A 221 6.80 -3.94 -22.44
C GLY A 221 8.09 -4.77 -22.47
N GLY A 222 9.03 -4.47 -21.55
CA GLY A 222 10.33 -5.15 -21.47
C GLY A 222 10.30 -6.54 -20.79
N SER A 223 9.18 -6.94 -20.20
CA SER A 223 9.05 -8.22 -19.49
C SER A 223 7.71 -8.89 -19.77
N GLN A 224 7.73 -10.22 -19.87
CA GLN A 224 6.50 -11.03 -19.88
C GLN A 224 5.98 -11.21 -18.44
N ASN A 225 4.70 -11.56 -18.28
CA ASN A 225 4.08 -11.75 -16.97
C ASN A 225 4.86 -12.70 -16.06
N ASP A 226 5.39 -13.79 -16.58
CA ASP A 226 6.13 -14.79 -15.81
C ASP A 226 7.46 -14.22 -15.30
N ASP A 227 8.22 -13.51 -16.13
CA ASP A 227 9.48 -12.85 -15.76
C ASP A 227 9.26 -11.73 -14.75
N PHE A 228 8.19 -10.97 -14.96
CA PHE A 228 7.82 -9.88 -14.06
C PHE A 228 7.45 -10.40 -12.68
N TYR A 229 6.63 -11.44 -12.61
CA TYR A 229 6.26 -12.08 -11.36
C TYR A 229 7.48 -12.64 -10.62
N GLU A 230 8.42 -13.27 -11.32
CA GLU A 230 9.69 -13.75 -10.72
C GLU A 230 10.55 -12.60 -10.16
N LYS A 231 10.60 -11.45 -10.83
CA LYS A 231 11.31 -10.27 -10.31
C LYS A 231 10.67 -9.74 -9.02
N LEU A 232 9.34 -9.74 -8.95
CA LEU A 232 8.60 -9.36 -7.75
C LEU A 232 8.82 -10.36 -6.60
N LEU A 233 8.81 -11.67 -6.87
CA LEU A 233 9.11 -12.70 -5.87
C LEU A 233 10.53 -12.56 -5.31
N LYS A 234 11.53 -12.33 -6.16
CA LYS A 234 12.91 -12.08 -5.72
C LYS A 234 13.01 -10.84 -4.82
N LEU A 235 12.33 -9.76 -5.20
CA LEU A 235 12.30 -8.57 -4.36
C LEU A 235 11.65 -8.87 -3.00
N MET A 236 10.59 -9.67 -2.97
CA MET A 236 9.93 -10.08 -1.72
C MET A 236 10.85 -10.91 -0.82
N GLU A 237 11.67 -11.82 -1.38
CA GLU A 237 12.70 -12.56 -0.63
C GLU A 237 13.74 -11.64 0.00
N GLU A 238 14.18 -10.62 -0.75
CA GLU A 238 15.12 -9.62 -0.25
C GLU A 238 14.51 -8.76 0.86
N LEU A 239 13.25 -8.35 0.72
CA LEU A 239 12.54 -7.63 1.76
C LEU A 239 12.39 -8.46 3.03
N ARG A 240 12.12 -9.76 2.90
CA ARG A 240 12.09 -10.70 4.03
C ARG A 240 13.44 -10.78 4.73
N THR A 241 14.52 -10.93 3.97
CA THR A 241 15.88 -10.98 4.51
C THR A 241 16.23 -9.68 5.23
N GLU A 242 15.82 -8.54 4.68
CA GLU A 242 16.03 -7.23 5.29
C GLU A 242 15.21 -7.02 6.56
N GLU A 243 13.98 -7.55 6.64
CA GLU A 243 13.20 -7.51 7.88
C GLU A 243 13.83 -8.28 9.03
N GLU A 244 14.45 -9.42 8.74
CA GLU A 244 15.13 -10.24 9.73
C GLU A 244 16.53 -9.71 10.08
N ARG A 245 17.03 -8.69 9.35
CA ARG A 245 18.41 -8.19 9.52
C ARG A 245 18.68 -7.66 10.91
N HIS A 246 17.72 -6.98 11.53
CA HIS A 246 17.87 -6.46 12.89
C HIS A 246 18.14 -7.57 13.92
N ILE A 247 17.50 -8.74 13.76
CA ILE A 247 17.73 -9.91 14.63
C ILE A 247 19.15 -10.46 14.40
N LYS A 248 19.59 -10.59 13.13
CA LYS A 248 20.92 -11.09 12.78
C LYS A 248 22.04 -10.17 13.27
N GLU A 249 21.76 -8.86 13.27
CA GLU A 249 22.71 -7.83 13.71
C GLU A 249 22.67 -7.61 15.23
N GLU A 250 21.78 -8.30 15.96
CA GLU A 250 21.56 -8.13 17.41
C GLU A 250 21.21 -6.68 17.79
N LEU A 251 20.40 -6.02 16.96
CA LEU A 251 19.92 -4.66 17.11
C LEU A 251 18.39 -4.64 17.16
N SER A 252 17.81 -3.66 17.83
CA SER A 252 16.41 -3.31 17.58
C SER A 252 16.27 -2.60 16.23
N GLU A 253 15.05 -2.49 15.70
CA GLU A 253 14.81 -1.79 14.42
C GLU A 253 15.28 -0.33 14.47
N ALA A 254 15.09 0.36 15.59
CA ALA A 254 15.53 1.74 15.76
C ALA A 254 17.07 1.87 15.86
N GLU A 255 17.72 0.95 16.55
CA GLU A 255 19.17 0.87 16.60
C GLU A 255 19.77 0.52 15.23
N LEU A 256 19.10 -0.38 14.48
CA LEU A 256 19.50 -0.72 13.11
C LEU A 256 19.42 0.50 12.18
N GLU A 257 18.38 1.31 12.30
CA GLU A 257 18.23 2.54 11.53
C GLU A 257 19.39 3.51 11.81
N LEU A 258 19.71 3.74 13.08
CA LEU A 258 20.86 4.57 13.46
C LEU A 258 22.20 3.99 13.00
N PHE A 259 22.37 2.66 13.10
CA PHE A 259 23.55 1.97 12.58
C PHE A 259 23.70 2.18 11.07
N ASP A 260 22.62 2.03 10.30
CA ASP A 260 22.62 2.23 8.84
C ASP A 260 22.96 3.68 8.44
N LEU A 261 22.46 4.66 9.19
CA LEU A 261 22.82 6.07 8.98
C LEU A 261 24.29 6.33 9.29
N LEU A 262 24.82 5.70 10.34
CA LEU A 262 26.20 5.90 10.80
C LEU A 262 27.23 5.18 9.92
N ARG A 263 26.90 3.97 9.41
CA ARG A 263 27.89 3.17 8.67
C ARG A 263 28.43 3.90 7.43
N LYS A 264 29.68 3.64 7.10
CA LYS A 264 30.35 4.02 5.84
C LYS A 264 30.42 2.80 4.90
N GLU A 265 30.76 3.03 3.63
CA GLU A 265 30.75 1.97 2.60
C GLU A 265 31.66 0.78 2.95
N GLN A 266 32.79 1.05 3.58
CA GLN A 266 33.75 0.04 4.00
C GLN A 266 34.02 0.17 5.49
N LEU A 267 33.74 -0.89 6.23
CA LEU A 267 34.03 -1.07 7.64
C LEU A 267 34.80 -2.36 7.84
N THR A 268 35.85 -2.33 8.66
CA THR A 268 36.42 -3.55 9.21
C THR A 268 35.48 -4.16 10.23
N ALA A 269 35.62 -5.45 10.54
CA ALA A 269 34.76 -6.13 11.52
C ALA A 269 34.80 -5.48 12.92
N ASP A 270 35.93 -4.86 13.27
CA ASP A 270 36.08 -4.16 14.54
C ASP A 270 35.42 -2.78 14.52
N GLU A 271 35.59 -2.03 13.45
CA GLU A 271 34.85 -0.77 13.24
C GLU A 271 33.33 -0.97 13.23
N GLU A 272 32.85 -2.06 12.61
CA GLU A 272 31.42 -2.38 12.59
C GLU A 272 30.87 -2.58 14.01
N LYS A 273 31.62 -3.25 14.89
CA LYS A 273 31.23 -3.40 16.31
C LYS A 273 31.14 -2.05 17.03
N HIS A 274 32.11 -1.15 16.77
CA HIS A 274 32.08 0.19 17.35
C HIS A 274 30.91 1.02 16.84
N VAL A 275 30.59 0.94 15.55
CA VAL A 275 29.43 1.64 14.96
C VAL A 275 28.12 1.10 15.50
N LYS A 276 27.99 -0.23 15.66
CA LYS A 276 26.83 -0.85 16.32
C LYS A 276 26.68 -0.38 17.76
N LEU A 277 27.78 -0.34 18.50
CA LEU A 277 27.80 0.18 19.86
C LEU A 277 27.40 1.65 19.92
N ALA A 278 27.93 2.48 19.00
CA ALA A 278 27.56 3.88 18.90
C ALA A 278 26.05 4.06 18.63
N ALA A 279 25.47 3.25 17.77
CA ALA A 279 24.04 3.27 17.48
C ALA A 279 23.19 2.88 18.71
N LYS A 280 23.58 1.83 19.44
CA LYS A 280 22.92 1.39 20.68
C LYS A 280 22.97 2.46 21.77
N GLU A 281 24.16 2.99 22.04
CA GLU A 281 24.37 3.99 23.07
C GLU A 281 23.66 5.31 22.73
N LEU A 282 23.64 5.68 21.45
CA LEU A 282 22.88 6.84 21.00
C LEU A 282 21.38 6.65 21.25
N TYR A 283 20.81 5.54 20.81
CA TYR A 283 19.40 5.24 20.99
C TYR A 283 19.01 5.22 22.48
N ASN A 284 19.81 4.54 23.31
CA ASN A 284 19.58 4.43 24.75
C ASN A 284 19.64 5.80 25.41
N THR A 285 20.68 6.59 25.15
CA THR A 285 20.83 7.93 25.73
C THR A 285 19.68 8.86 25.35
N LEU A 286 19.29 8.88 24.07
CA LEU A 286 18.18 9.71 23.61
C LEU A 286 16.86 9.27 24.21
N THR A 287 16.68 7.97 24.45
CA THR A 287 15.47 7.42 25.09
C THR A 287 15.44 7.72 26.59
N GLU A 288 16.56 7.56 27.29
CA GLU A 288 16.68 7.87 28.72
C GLU A 288 16.47 9.36 29.01
N LYS A 289 17.04 10.23 28.18
CA LYS A 289 16.92 11.68 28.30
C LYS A 289 15.71 12.25 27.55
N ARG A 290 14.75 11.42 27.16
CA ARG A 290 13.61 11.81 26.31
C ARG A 290 12.89 13.05 26.83
N ASN A 291 12.54 13.07 28.09
CA ASN A 291 11.80 14.16 28.71
C ASN A 291 12.60 15.47 28.84
N GLU A 292 13.92 15.41 28.79
CA GLU A 292 14.81 16.57 28.86
C GLU A 292 15.10 17.16 27.47
N LEU A 293 15.27 16.28 26.49
CA LEU A 293 15.68 16.64 25.13
C LEU A 293 14.50 16.97 24.24
N PHE A 294 13.44 16.18 24.30
CA PHE A 294 12.29 16.25 23.39
C PHE A 294 11.08 16.89 24.07
N ILE A 295 11.25 18.15 24.50
CA ILE A 295 10.16 18.97 25.04
C ILE A 295 9.19 19.38 23.93
N VAL A 296 7.94 19.73 24.27
CA VAL A 296 6.92 20.12 23.30
C VAL A 296 7.44 21.22 22.35
N GLY A 297 7.41 20.95 21.06
CA GLY A 297 7.85 21.89 20.01
C GLY A 297 9.37 22.00 19.85
N TRP A 298 10.17 21.14 20.48
CA TRP A 298 11.63 21.18 20.41
C TRP A 298 12.20 21.26 18.98
N GLN A 299 11.54 20.59 18.04
CA GLN A 299 11.92 20.55 16.62
C GLN A 299 11.75 21.90 15.90
N ASN A 300 11.09 22.88 16.50
CA ASN A 300 10.87 24.22 15.94
C ASN A 300 11.69 25.30 16.64
N ASP A 301 12.27 25.00 17.81
CA ASP A 301 13.04 25.97 18.61
C ASP A 301 14.54 25.72 18.51
N PRO A 302 15.35 26.74 18.14
CA PRO A 302 16.81 26.59 18.00
C PRO A 302 17.51 26.08 19.25
N GLN A 303 17.12 26.53 20.45
CA GLN A 303 17.80 26.16 21.69
C GLN A 303 17.65 24.66 22.06
N PRO A 304 16.46 24.06 22.07
CA PRO A 304 16.32 22.62 22.23
C PRO A 304 16.97 21.82 21.12
N LYS A 305 16.91 22.29 19.87
CA LYS A 305 17.62 21.65 18.74
C LYS A 305 19.11 21.52 18.98
N GLU A 306 19.76 22.59 19.44
CA GLU A 306 21.19 22.55 19.72
C GLU A 306 21.53 21.63 20.90
N ARG A 307 20.65 21.46 21.89
CA ARG A 307 20.84 20.46 22.95
C ARG A 307 20.80 19.03 22.42
N VAL A 308 19.81 18.71 21.59
CA VAL A 308 19.69 17.39 20.94
C VAL A 308 20.93 17.12 20.09
N LYS A 309 21.32 18.10 19.27
CA LYS A 309 22.51 18.01 18.43
C LYS A 309 23.78 17.81 19.24
N GLY A 310 23.93 18.57 20.33
CA GLY A 310 25.08 18.45 21.25
C GLY A 310 25.18 17.06 21.89
N GLU A 311 24.06 16.47 22.28
CA GLU A 311 24.03 15.11 22.84
C GLU A 311 24.41 14.07 21.79
N ILE A 312 23.89 14.18 20.57
CA ILE A 312 24.25 13.30 19.45
C ILE A 312 25.77 13.36 19.20
N VAL A 313 26.31 14.57 19.04
CA VAL A 313 27.74 14.77 18.80
C VAL A 313 28.59 14.20 19.94
N TYR A 314 28.17 14.41 21.20
CA TYR A 314 28.88 13.89 22.36
C TYR A 314 28.96 12.35 22.35
N ILE A 315 27.84 11.67 22.13
CA ILE A 315 27.78 10.21 22.09
C ILE A 315 28.59 9.67 20.90
N LEU A 316 28.40 10.23 19.71
CA LEU A 316 29.13 9.77 18.51
C LEU A 316 30.64 9.97 18.64
N ASN A 317 31.09 11.08 19.23
CA ASN A 317 32.51 11.32 19.48
C ASN A 317 33.14 10.30 20.45
N LYS A 318 32.34 9.77 21.37
CA LYS A 318 32.78 8.79 22.36
C LYS A 318 32.89 7.38 21.81
N PHE A 319 32.00 6.99 20.90
CA PHE A 319 31.82 5.58 20.52
C PHE A 319 32.17 5.27 19.06
N LEU A 320 32.17 6.25 18.15
CA LEU A 320 32.60 6.01 16.77
C LEU A 320 34.12 5.75 16.72
N PRO A 321 34.57 4.86 15.79
CA PRO A 321 35.98 4.55 15.63
C PRO A 321 36.78 5.74 15.11
N GLU A 322 38.11 5.80 15.42
CA GLU A 322 39.03 6.87 15.01
C GLU A 322 39.10 7.04 13.47
N SER A 323 38.73 6.02 12.71
CA SER A 323 38.66 6.08 11.23
C SER A 323 37.53 6.97 10.69
N TYR A 324 36.66 7.48 11.57
CA TYR A 324 35.74 8.54 11.25
C TYR A 324 36.46 9.89 11.40
N ASP A 325 37.10 10.31 10.33
CA ASP A 325 37.77 11.61 10.30
C ASP A 325 36.73 12.75 10.55
N ARG A 326 37.26 13.96 10.70
CA ARG A 326 36.44 15.13 11.03
C ARG A 326 35.32 15.36 10.02
N GLU A 327 35.56 15.13 8.74
CA GLU A 327 34.56 15.35 7.68
C GLU A 327 33.44 14.29 7.74
N VAL A 328 33.83 13.02 7.78
CA VAL A 328 32.87 11.89 7.91
C VAL A 328 32.08 12.01 9.21
N PHE A 329 32.75 12.34 10.31
CA PHE A 329 32.09 12.52 11.61
C PHE A 329 31.02 13.62 11.58
N LEU A 330 31.35 14.81 11.06
CA LEU A 330 30.40 15.93 10.96
C LEU A 330 29.22 15.58 10.05
N ARG A 331 29.49 14.98 8.89
CA ARG A 331 28.45 14.56 7.95
C ARG A 331 27.50 13.54 8.59
N LYS A 332 28.03 12.53 9.29
CA LYS A 332 27.23 11.49 9.93
C LYS A 332 26.43 12.03 11.12
N SER A 333 27.02 12.90 11.93
CA SER A 333 26.33 13.56 13.03
C SER A 333 25.19 14.45 12.55
N THR A 334 25.40 15.19 11.46
CA THR A 334 24.35 16.01 10.85
C THR A 334 23.24 15.15 10.26
N LEU A 335 23.58 14.08 9.53
CA LEU A 335 22.61 13.16 8.95
C LEU A 335 21.70 12.55 10.01
N VAL A 336 22.26 12.09 11.13
CA VAL A 336 21.49 11.55 12.26
C VAL A 336 20.61 12.61 12.90
N PHE A 337 21.13 13.81 13.10
CA PHE A 337 20.37 14.91 13.68
C PHE A 337 19.18 15.29 12.79
N ASP A 338 19.41 15.49 11.50
CA ASP A 338 18.37 15.86 10.53
C ASP A 338 17.29 14.78 10.46
N HIS A 339 17.67 13.52 10.47
CA HIS A 339 16.75 12.40 10.52
C HIS A 339 15.85 12.39 11.78
N ILE A 340 16.44 12.65 12.96
CA ILE A 340 15.68 12.73 14.22
C ILE A 340 14.71 13.91 14.20
N VAL A 341 15.10 15.05 13.62
CA VAL A 341 14.21 16.21 13.43
C VAL A 341 13.05 15.87 12.49
N ASP A 342 13.32 15.21 11.36
CA ASP A 342 12.30 14.79 10.39
C ASP A 342 11.31 13.81 11.00
N GLN A 343 11.76 12.83 11.77
CA GLN A 343 10.89 11.92 12.50
C GLN A 343 9.99 12.65 13.51
N ALA A 344 10.52 13.63 14.22
CA ALA A 344 9.74 14.44 15.14
C ALA A 344 8.71 15.33 14.41
N MET A 345 9.06 15.89 13.26
CA MET A 345 8.17 16.71 12.44
C MET A 345 7.02 15.91 11.84
N THR A 346 7.26 14.66 11.47
CA THR A 346 6.24 13.73 10.95
C THR A 346 5.40 13.06 12.03
N GLY A 347 5.73 13.26 13.31
CA GLY A 347 5.04 12.65 14.45
C GLY A 347 5.27 11.14 14.60
N TYR A 348 6.29 10.59 13.92
CA TYR A 348 6.58 9.17 13.96
C TYR A 348 7.35 8.75 15.22
N ASN A 349 8.42 9.47 15.57
CA ASN A 349 9.26 9.22 16.74
C ASN A 349 9.81 10.55 17.29
N TRP A 350 10.49 10.51 18.45
CA TRP A 350 11.17 11.65 19.09
C TRP A 350 10.29 12.89 19.31
N VAL A 351 8.98 12.69 19.38
CA VAL A 351 8.01 13.70 19.84
C VAL A 351 7.91 13.70 21.35
N ALA A 352 7.47 14.83 21.92
CA ALA A 352 7.31 15.01 23.38
C ALA A 352 6.31 14.04 23.98
#